data_0352b031ab34a62ce15af6bbd347b463
#
_entry.id   0352b031ab34a62ce15af6bbd347b463
#
_cell.length_a   1.000
_cell.length_b   1.000
_cell.length_c   1.000
_cell.angle_alpha   90.00
_cell.angle_beta   90.00
_cell.angle_gamma   90.00
#
_symmetry.space_group_name_H-M   'P 1'
#
loop_
_entity.id
_entity.type
_entity.pdbx_description
1 polymer ?
#
loop_
_entity_poly.entity_id
_entity_poly.type
_entity_poly.pdbx_seq_one_letter_code
_entity_poly.pdbx_strand_id
1 'polypeptide(L)'
;MITKEFLQYTGFCAPIISSLGCAIMLVLFRHTHAKSEEGTLHRLLVSYFLLVSLGWICSLVYVYLPLLYVRINILYYLIVFWSQVVFYQFIYTLTRLPGEKPFSRIHYIFPLVIVGTFAVWSAFVPFETQVYIVTSRGEVAPGYEAYSRFFTARLLLRGIWNIAYTALAWWRLLAYRRSISDYSANADRTSLAWVTLLLLISFSLVPPSLLSAIFSKKILIASLLLLIPQLLLVAQHAVVCYNM
;
A
#
# COMPACT_ATOMS: atom_id res chain seq x y z
N MET A 1 -31.38 11.37 -1.19
CA MET A 1 -30.80 10.82 0.08
C MET A 1 -29.64 9.91 -0.29
N ILE A 2 -28.42 10.24 0.10
CA ILE A 2 -27.23 9.42 -0.20
C ILE A 2 -27.30 8.16 0.64
N THR A 3 -27.35 7.00 0.01
CA THR A 3 -27.41 5.71 0.70
C THR A 3 -26.04 5.34 1.25
N LYS A 4 -26.01 4.57 2.34
CA LYS A 4 -24.76 4.06 2.93
C LYS A 4 -23.94 3.24 1.93
N GLU A 5 -24.60 2.44 1.10
CA GLU A 5 -23.97 1.65 0.05
C GLU A 5 -23.28 2.54 -1.00
N PHE A 6 -23.90 3.64 -1.38
CA PHE A 6 -23.31 4.61 -2.29
C PHE A 6 -22.02 5.21 -1.71
N LEU A 7 -22.02 5.59 -0.42
CA LEU A 7 -20.83 6.12 0.26
C LEU A 7 -19.70 5.08 0.32
N GLN A 8 -20.04 3.82 0.61
CA GLN A 8 -19.05 2.74 0.63
C GLN A 8 -18.45 2.50 -0.74
N TYR A 9 -19.28 2.40 -1.79
CA TYR A 9 -18.82 2.22 -3.16
C TYR A 9 -17.91 3.38 -3.60
N THR A 10 -18.35 4.61 -3.37
CA THR A 10 -17.56 5.83 -3.69
C THR A 10 -16.24 5.83 -2.93
N GLY A 11 -16.24 5.42 -1.66
CA GLY A 11 -15.03 5.30 -0.85
C GLY A 11 -14.01 4.31 -1.43
N PHE A 12 -14.45 3.17 -1.98
CA PHE A 12 -13.54 2.24 -2.66
C PHE A 12 -13.06 2.77 -4.01
N CYS A 13 -13.90 3.50 -4.75
CA CYS A 13 -13.55 4.05 -6.06
C CYS A 13 -12.61 5.26 -5.96
N ALA A 14 -12.71 6.07 -4.93
CA ALA A 14 -11.91 7.29 -4.80
C ALA A 14 -10.39 7.05 -4.83
N PRO A 15 -9.81 6.09 -4.07
CA PRO A 15 -8.40 5.76 -4.18
C PRO A 15 -7.99 5.21 -5.55
N ILE A 16 -8.87 4.45 -6.23
CA ILE A 16 -8.62 3.93 -7.58
C ILE A 16 -8.49 5.10 -8.55
N ILE A 17 -9.48 5.98 -8.57
CA ILE A 17 -9.53 7.13 -9.48
C ILE A 17 -8.35 8.08 -9.21
N SER A 18 -8.06 8.39 -7.94
CA SER A 18 -6.96 9.29 -7.59
C SER A 18 -5.60 8.70 -7.96
N SER A 19 -5.35 7.41 -7.70
CA SER A 19 -4.09 6.78 -8.05
C SER A 19 -3.89 6.65 -9.56
N LEU A 20 -4.93 6.28 -10.32
CA LEU A 20 -4.87 6.26 -11.77
C LEU A 20 -4.67 7.66 -12.35
N GLY A 21 -5.37 8.66 -11.83
CA GLY A 21 -5.20 10.06 -12.22
C GLY A 21 -3.75 10.53 -12.02
N CYS A 22 -3.16 10.26 -10.85
CA CYS A 22 -1.76 10.56 -10.58
C CYS A 22 -0.80 9.81 -11.51
N ALA A 23 -1.04 8.52 -11.78
CA ALA A 23 -0.20 7.76 -12.70
C ALA A 23 -0.25 8.36 -14.12
N ILE A 24 -1.44 8.71 -14.62
CA ILE A 24 -1.64 9.33 -15.95
C ILE A 24 -0.94 10.69 -15.99
N MET A 25 -1.14 11.54 -14.99
CA MET A 25 -0.48 12.85 -14.93
C MET A 25 1.04 12.70 -14.99
N LEU A 26 1.62 11.84 -14.17
CA LEU A 26 3.07 11.60 -14.18
C LEU A 26 3.58 11.09 -15.54
N VAL A 27 2.82 10.23 -16.22
CA VAL A 27 3.20 9.75 -17.57
C VAL A 27 3.15 10.88 -18.59
N LEU A 28 2.12 11.74 -18.56
CA LEU A 28 1.98 12.87 -19.48
C LEU A 28 3.06 13.94 -19.26
N PHE A 29 3.37 14.27 -18.01
CA PHE A 29 4.39 15.28 -17.69
C PHE A 29 5.83 14.78 -17.88
N ARG A 30 6.05 13.46 -17.96
CA ARG A 30 7.38 12.87 -18.22
C ARG A 30 8.00 13.36 -19.52
N HIS A 31 7.23 13.69 -20.55
CA HIS A 31 7.73 14.12 -21.83
C HIS A 31 8.45 15.48 -21.80
N THR A 32 8.30 16.27 -20.75
CA THR A 32 8.86 17.63 -20.67
C THR A 32 10.20 17.73 -19.94
N HIS A 33 10.62 16.73 -19.11
CA HIS A 33 11.76 16.88 -18.18
C HIS A 33 12.64 15.63 -17.99
N ALA A 34 12.95 14.86 -19.01
CA ALA A 34 13.70 13.60 -18.90
C ALA A 34 15.22 13.78 -18.65
N LYS A 35 15.64 14.24 -17.47
CA LYS A 35 16.99 13.95 -16.95
C LYS A 35 16.99 12.55 -16.30
N SER A 36 18.12 11.81 -16.38
CA SER A 36 18.16 10.37 -16.09
C SER A 36 17.74 9.96 -14.66
N GLU A 37 18.02 10.77 -13.63
CA GLU A 37 17.64 10.47 -12.24
C GLU A 37 16.17 10.78 -11.96
N GLU A 38 15.66 11.90 -12.46
CA GLU A 38 14.23 12.25 -12.40
C GLU A 38 13.38 11.19 -13.10
N GLY A 39 13.85 10.63 -14.22
CA GLY A 39 13.17 9.53 -14.91
C GLY A 39 13.03 8.25 -14.08
N THR A 40 13.93 7.99 -13.13
CA THR A 40 13.82 6.84 -12.21
C THR A 40 12.79 7.10 -11.12
N LEU A 41 12.76 8.29 -10.53
CA LEU A 41 11.75 8.69 -9.53
C LEU A 41 10.35 8.65 -10.13
N HIS A 42 10.16 9.19 -11.33
CA HIS A 42 8.87 9.11 -12.04
C HIS A 42 8.40 7.67 -12.28
N ARG A 43 9.30 6.79 -12.75
CA ARG A 43 8.94 5.37 -12.95
C ARG A 43 8.53 4.68 -11.65
N LEU A 44 9.22 4.96 -10.54
CA LEU A 44 8.87 4.42 -9.24
C LEU A 44 7.50 4.89 -8.78
N LEU A 45 7.18 6.18 -8.95
CA LEU A 45 5.88 6.73 -8.59
C LEU A 45 4.75 6.18 -9.47
N VAL A 46 4.95 6.11 -10.78
CA VAL A 46 3.96 5.48 -11.68
C VAL A 46 3.71 4.03 -11.26
N SER A 47 4.78 3.27 -10.99
CA SER A 47 4.66 1.88 -10.52
C SER A 47 3.91 1.79 -9.18
N TYR A 48 4.21 2.70 -8.24
CA TYR A 48 3.52 2.78 -6.96
C TYR A 48 2.02 3.04 -7.15
N PHE A 49 1.64 4.05 -7.93
CA PHE A 49 0.24 4.38 -8.14
C PHE A 49 -0.53 3.29 -8.87
N LEU A 50 0.10 2.60 -9.83
CA LEU A 50 -0.52 1.44 -10.49
C LEU A 50 -0.72 0.28 -9.52
N LEU A 51 0.26 -0.04 -8.66
CA LEU A 51 0.12 -1.07 -7.63
C LEU A 51 -0.98 -0.70 -6.62
N VAL A 52 -1.05 0.55 -6.18
CA VAL A 52 -2.10 1.03 -5.27
C VAL A 52 -3.47 0.89 -5.92
N SER A 53 -3.62 1.32 -7.17
CA SER A 53 -4.88 1.18 -7.92
C SER A 53 -5.32 -0.27 -8.03
N LEU A 54 -4.42 -1.17 -8.45
CA LEU A 54 -4.68 -2.61 -8.54
C LEU A 54 -5.05 -3.21 -7.17
N GLY A 55 -4.38 -2.80 -6.09
CA GLY A 55 -4.70 -3.23 -4.73
C GLY A 55 -6.11 -2.83 -4.30
N TRP A 56 -6.56 -1.61 -4.64
CA TRP A 56 -7.92 -1.16 -4.35
C TRP A 56 -8.97 -1.81 -5.23
N ILE A 57 -8.67 -2.09 -6.51
CA ILE A 57 -9.53 -2.90 -7.39
C ILE A 57 -9.71 -4.30 -6.79
N CYS A 58 -8.64 -4.96 -6.34
CA CYS A 58 -8.76 -6.27 -5.67
C CYS A 58 -9.57 -6.17 -4.35
N SER A 59 -9.47 -5.05 -3.62
CA SER A 59 -10.29 -4.82 -2.43
C SER A 59 -11.78 -4.66 -2.77
N LEU A 60 -12.08 -3.98 -3.86
CA LEU A 60 -13.45 -3.88 -4.41
C LEU A 60 -13.97 -5.28 -4.81
N VAL A 61 -13.15 -6.06 -5.50
CA VAL A 61 -13.47 -7.46 -5.86
C VAL A 61 -13.73 -8.31 -4.62
N TYR A 62 -12.98 -8.13 -3.53
CA TYR A 62 -13.23 -8.83 -2.26
C TYR A 62 -14.63 -8.56 -1.70
N VAL A 63 -15.14 -7.34 -1.84
CA VAL A 63 -16.44 -6.94 -1.31
C VAL A 63 -17.58 -7.44 -2.19
N TYR A 64 -17.47 -7.27 -3.50
CA TYR A 64 -18.57 -7.46 -4.45
C TYR A 64 -18.51 -8.77 -5.24
N LEU A 65 -17.32 -9.34 -5.45
CA LEU A 65 -17.09 -10.55 -6.26
C LEU A 65 -16.21 -11.57 -5.51
N PRO A 66 -16.65 -12.11 -4.35
CA PRO A 66 -15.82 -12.94 -3.48
C PRO A 66 -15.26 -14.19 -4.15
N LEU A 67 -15.98 -14.80 -5.10
CA LEU A 67 -15.51 -15.96 -5.86
C LEU A 67 -14.28 -15.60 -6.72
N LEU A 68 -14.33 -14.46 -7.39
CA LEU A 68 -13.19 -13.95 -8.17
C LEU A 68 -12.03 -13.61 -7.25
N TYR A 69 -12.32 -13.01 -6.08
CA TYR A 69 -11.28 -12.68 -5.10
C TYR A 69 -10.47 -13.90 -4.65
N VAL A 70 -11.11 -15.05 -4.43
CA VAL A 70 -10.40 -16.29 -4.06
C VAL A 70 -9.33 -16.64 -5.09
N ARG A 71 -9.60 -16.46 -6.39
CA ARG A 71 -8.64 -16.75 -7.46
C ARG A 71 -7.47 -15.75 -7.51
N ILE A 72 -7.73 -14.48 -7.19
CA ILE A 72 -6.74 -13.40 -7.29
C ILE A 72 -6.10 -13.02 -5.95
N ASN A 73 -6.48 -13.65 -4.83
CA ASN A 73 -6.06 -13.23 -3.49
C ASN A 73 -4.54 -13.27 -3.30
N ILE A 74 -3.85 -14.22 -3.92
CA ILE A 74 -2.37 -14.34 -3.88
C ILE A 74 -1.74 -13.13 -4.56
N LEU A 75 -2.22 -12.79 -5.76
CA LEU A 75 -1.78 -11.59 -6.49
C LEU A 75 -2.07 -10.31 -5.70
N TYR A 76 -3.24 -10.21 -5.07
CA TYR A 76 -3.58 -9.08 -4.20
C TYR A 76 -2.55 -8.86 -3.09
N TYR A 77 -2.13 -9.92 -2.38
CA TYR A 77 -1.14 -9.79 -1.33
C TYR A 77 0.23 -9.39 -1.87
N LEU A 78 0.65 -9.91 -3.00
CA LEU A 78 1.89 -9.52 -3.65
C LEU A 78 1.87 -8.03 -4.02
N ILE A 79 0.78 -7.55 -4.62
CA ILE A 79 0.58 -6.14 -4.98
C ILE A 79 0.68 -5.24 -3.75
N VAL A 80 0.00 -5.60 -2.66
CA VAL A 80 -0.02 -4.82 -1.41
C VAL A 80 1.37 -4.75 -0.77
N PHE A 81 2.10 -5.86 -0.71
CA PHE A 81 3.46 -5.86 -0.15
C PHE A 81 4.44 -5.09 -1.05
N TRP A 82 4.38 -5.29 -2.36
CA TRP A 82 5.27 -4.58 -3.29
C TRP A 82 4.99 -3.08 -3.35
N SER A 83 3.75 -2.64 -3.18
CA SER A 83 3.43 -1.21 -3.15
C SER A 83 4.23 -0.48 -2.04
N GLN A 84 4.37 -1.08 -0.85
CA GLN A 84 5.16 -0.52 0.24
C GLN A 84 6.67 -0.52 -0.06
N VAL A 85 7.17 -1.58 -0.71
CA VAL A 85 8.58 -1.66 -1.12
C VAL A 85 8.91 -0.59 -2.16
N VAL A 86 8.05 -0.42 -3.17
CA VAL A 86 8.22 0.61 -4.22
C VAL A 86 8.14 2.01 -3.61
N PHE A 87 7.23 2.25 -2.68
CA PHE A 87 7.13 3.51 -1.96
C PHE A 87 8.40 3.80 -1.15
N TYR A 88 8.93 2.82 -0.42
CA TYR A 88 10.18 2.96 0.30
C TYR A 88 11.36 3.18 -0.66
N GLN A 89 11.42 2.46 -1.77
CA GLN A 89 12.46 2.67 -2.80
C GLN A 89 12.39 4.09 -3.38
N PHE A 90 11.19 4.64 -3.57
CA PHE A 90 11.03 6.03 -3.99
C PHE A 90 11.65 6.99 -2.96
N ILE A 91 11.32 6.86 -1.66
CA ILE A 91 11.90 7.69 -0.60
C ILE A 91 13.42 7.50 -0.52
N TYR A 92 13.91 6.26 -0.62
CA TYR A 92 15.32 5.94 -0.62
C TYR A 92 16.06 6.63 -1.79
N THR A 93 15.51 6.55 -2.99
CA THR A 93 16.11 7.15 -4.19
C THR A 93 16.09 8.68 -4.11
N LEU A 94 14.99 9.26 -3.62
CA LEU A 94 14.84 10.71 -3.43
C LEU A 94 15.84 11.29 -2.41
N THR A 95 16.18 10.50 -1.39
CA THR A 95 17.07 10.91 -0.28
C THR A 95 18.48 10.33 -0.42
N ARG A 96 18.82 9.74 -1.55
CA ARG A 96 20.13 9.11 -1.75
C ARG A 96 21.25 10.15 -1.89
N LEU A 97 22.30 10.00 -1.08
CA LEU A 97 23.48 10.83 -1.14
C LEU A 97 24.50 10.29 -2.17
N PRO A 98 25.35 11.17 -2.75
CA PRO A 98 26.42 10.74 -3.63
C PRO A 98 27.33 9.71 -2.93
N GLY A 99 27.66 8.61 -3.63
CA GLY A 99 28.50 7.53 -3.08
C GLY A 99 27.77 6.46 -2.28
N GLU A 100 26.48 6.62 -1.96
CA GLU A 100 25.71 5.58 -1.29
C GLU A 100 25.36 4.41 -2.23
N LYS A 101 25.23 3.21 -1.63
CA LYS A 101 24.87 1.99 -2.35
C LYS A 101 23.48 2.13 -3.00
N PRO A 102 23.24 1.46 -4.14
CA PRO A 102 21.92 1.40 -4.73
C PRO A 102 20.92 0.66 -3.83
N PHE A 103 19.63 0.87 -4.06
CA PHE A 103 18.55 0.17 -3.33
C PHE A 103 18.70 -1.34 -3.43
N SER A 104 18.61 -2.04 -2.31
CA SER A 104 18.79 -3.49 -2.26
C SER A 104 17.57 -4.24 -2.80
N ARG A 105 17.80 -5.16 -3.74
CA ARG A 105 16.73 -6.02 -4.31
C ARG A 105 16.12 -7.00 -3.30
N ILE A 106 16.76 -7.22 -2.15
CA ILE A 106 16.26 -8.13 -1.11
C ILE A 106 14.87 -7.71 -0.62
N HIS A 107 14.57 -6.41 -0.62
CA HIS A 107 13.26 -5.90 -0.25
C HIS A 107 12.13 -6.42 -1.14
N TYR A 108 12.40 -6.77 -2.40
CA TYR A 108 11.43 -7.38 -3.31
C TYR A 108 11.32 -8.89 -3.15
N ILE A 109 12.40 -9.55 -2.68
CA ILE A 109 12.42 -11.01 -2.49
C ILE A 109 11.57 -11.41 -1.28
N PHE A 110 11.62 -10.65 -0.18
CA PHE A 110 10.85 -10.93 1.02
C PHE A 110 9.34 -11.12 0.77
N PRO A 111 8.64 -10.19 0.07
CA PRO A 111 7.26 -10.40 -0.30
C PRO A 111 7.01 -11.66 -1.12
N LEU A 112 7.90 -11.99 -2.05
CA LEU A 112 7.77 -13.21 -2.87
C LEU A 112 7.82 -14.46 -2.01
N VAL A 113 8.71 -14.53 -1.02
CA VAL A 113 8.81 -15.68 -0.09
C VAL A 113 7.53 -15.79 0.73
N ILE A 114 7.06 -14.69 1.35
CA ILE A 114 5.85 -14.70 2.18
C ILE A 114 4.62 -15.11 1.36
N VAL A 115 4.44 -14.50 0.20
CA VAL A 115 3.28 -14.75 -0.67
C VAL A 115 3.40 -16.13 -1.33
N GLY A 116 4.61 -16.57 -1.67
CA GLY A 116 4.89 -17.90 -2.19
C GLY A 116 4.53 -19.01 -1.19
N THR A 117 4.92 -18.86 0.07
CA THR A 117 4.51 -19.77 1.15
C THR A 117 2.99 -19.84 1.28
N PHE A 118 2.33 -18.69 1.22
CA PHE A 118 0.87 -18.65 1.25
C PHE A 118 0.25 -19.32 0.01
N ALA A 119 0.80 -19.11 -1.18
CA ALA A 119 0.34 -19.74 -2.42
C ALA A 119 0.43 -21.28 -2.33
N VAL A 120 1.57 -21.78 -1.87
CA VAL A 120 1.77 -23.22 -1.66
C VAL A 120 0.75 -23.78 -0.67
N TRP A 121 0.55 -23.13 0.48
CA TRP A 121 -0.45 -23.58 1.46
C TRP A 121 -1.86 -23.57 0.88
N SER A 122 -2.23 -22.50 0.17
CA SER A 122 -3.55 -22.38 -0.46
C SER A 122 -3.82 -23.46 -1.49
N ALA A 123 -2.78 -23.98 -2.17
CA ALA A 123 -2.94 -25.07 -3.15
C ALA A 123 -3.38 -26.40 -2.52
N PHE A 124 -3.12 -26.62 -1.23
CA PHE A 124 -3.57 -27.80 -0.48
C PHE A 124 -4.95 -27.64 0.19
N VAL A 125 -5.58 -26.47 0.07
CA VAL A 125 -6.90 -26.20 0.66
C VAL A 125 -7.95 -26.19 -0.44
N PRO A 126 -9.05 -26.98 -0.32
CA PRO A 126 -10.12 -27.02 -1.31
C PRO A 126 -10.65 -25.62 -1.64
N PHE A 127 -10.95 -25.38 -2.90
CA PHE A 127 -11.46 -24.08 -3.36
C PHE A 127 -12.72 -23.66 -2.62
N GLU A 128 -13.64 -24.59 -2.35
CA GLU A 128 -14.89 -24.35 -1.62
C GLU A 128 -14.62 -23.86 -0.18
N THR A 129 -13.62 -24.42 0.49
CA THR A 129 -13.19 -23.97 1.82
C THR A 129 -12.66 -22.54 1.77
N GLN A 130 -11.85 -22.20 0.75
CA GLN A 130 -11.36 -20.83 0.58
C GLN A 130 -12.52 -19.86 0.28
N VAL A 131 -13.48 -20.27 -0.53
CA VAL A 131 -14.72 -19.51 -0.80
C VAL A 131 -15.48 -19.28 0.49
N TYR A 132 -15.67 -20.33 1.31
CA TYR A 132 -16.35 -20.21 2.60
C TYR A 132 -15.69 -19.15 3.49
N ILE A 133 -14.37 -19.21 3.66
CA ILE A 133 -13.61 -18.24 4.50
C ILE A 133 -13.77 -16.81 4.00
N VAL A 134 -13.79 -16.61 2.67
CA VAL A 134 -13.95 -15.28 2.07
C VAL A 134 -15.39 -14.77 2.21
N THR A 135 -16.39 -15.60 1.93
CA THR A 135 -17.80 -15.20 1.96
C THR A 135 -18.32 -15.02 3.39
N SER A 136 -17.86 -15.84 4.33
CA SER A 136 -18.15 -15.69 5.77
C SER A 136 -17.41 -14.52 6.42
N ARG A 137 -16.53 -13.82 5.67
CA ARG A 137 -15.69 -12.72 6.15
C ARG A 137 -14.68 -13.16 7.20
N GLY A 138 -14.17 -14.37 7.11
CA GLY A 138 -13.07 -14.90 7.91
C GLY A 138 -13.50 -15.79 9.06
N GLU A 139 -14.67 -16.38 9.02
CA GLU A 139 -15.05 -17.45 9.93
C GLU A 139 -14.13 -18.66 9.76
N VAL A 140 -13.95 -19.40 10.84
CA VAL A 140 -13.07 -20.58 10.86
C VAL A 140 -13.78 -21.73 10.16
N ALA A 141 -13.18 -22.27 9.10
CA ALA A 141 -13.71 -23.44 8.41
C ALA A 141 -13.39 -24.73 9.18
N PRO A 142 -14.36 -25.60 9.45
CA PRO A 142 -14.12 -26.88 10.12
C PRO A 142 -13.09 -27.74 9.37
N GLY A 143 -12.12 -28.29 10.10
CA GLY A 143 -11.04 -29.10 9.52
C GLY A 143 -9.90 -28.30 8.87
N TYR A 144 -10.04 -26.97 8.75
CA TYR A 144 -9.04 -26.07 8.19
C TYR A 144 -8.78 -24.85 9.10
N GLU A 145 -8.80 -25.05 10.41
CA GLU A 145 -8.73 -24.00 11.42
C GLU A 145 -7.42 -23.20 11.31
N ALA A 146 -6.29 -23.88 11.14
CA ALA A 146 -4.99 -23.25 11.00
C ALA A 146 -4.92 -22.33 9.77
N TYR A 147 -5.42 -22.79 8.62
CA TYR A 147 -5.47 -22.00 7.41
C TYR A 147 -6.42 -20.80 7.55
N SER A 148 -7.60 -20.99 8.14
CA SER A 148 -8.58 -19.92 8.37
C SER A 148 -8.02 -18.81 9.27
N ARG A 149 -7.35 -19.19 10.36
CA ARG A 149 -6.67 -18.24 11.26
C ARG A 149 -5.54 -17.51 10.54
N PHE A 150 -4.71 -18.21 9.78
CA PHE A 150 -3.65 -17.60 8.99
C PHE A 150 -4.23 -16.65 7.94
N PHE A 151 -5.29 -17.06 7.23
CA PHE A 151 -5.98 -16.21 6.26
C PHE A 151 -6.45 -14.90 6.87
N THR A 152 -6.95 -14.92 8.10
CA THR A 152 -7.39 -13.73 8.83
C THR A 152 -6.21 -12.92 9.36
N ALA A 153 -5.17 -13.57 9.87
CA ALA A 153 -3.96 -12.94 10.40
C ALA A 153 -3.14 -12.16 9.34
N ARG A 154 -3.35 -12.42 8.05
CA ARG A 154 -2.69 -11.68 6.96
C ARG A 154 -2.94 -10.17 6.99
N LEU A 155 -4.07 -9.73 7.55
CA LEU A 155 -4.34 -8.31 7.75
C LEU A 155 -3.39 -7.69 8.77
N LEU A 156 -3.11 -8.42 9.84
CA LEU A 156 -2.12 -8.02 10.85
C LEU A 156 -0.72 -7.97 10.24
N LEU A 157 -0.34 -8.99 9.44
CA LEU A 157 0.94 -9.01 8.74
C LEU A 157 1.09 -7.81 7.81
N ARG A 158 0.04 -7.44 7.07
CA ARG A 158 0.02 -6.21 6.25
C ARG A 158 0.24 -4.95 7.11
N GLY A 159 -0.39 -4.86 8.28
CA GLY A 159 -0.20 -3.75 9.21
C GLY A 159 1.24 -3.63 9.69
N ILE A 160 1.83 -4.75 10.13
CA ILE A 160 3.24 -4.83 10.55
C ILE A 160 4.18 -4.44 9.42
N TRP A 161 3.92 -4.91 8.20
CA TRP A 161 4.69 -4.57 7.00
C TRP A 161 4.67 -3.08 6.70
N ASN A 162 3.48 -2.47 6.77
CA ASN A 162 3.33 -1.03 6.58
C ASN A 162 4.11 -0.24 7.64
N ILE A 163 4.00 -0.60 8.92
CA ILE A 163 4.76 0.02 10.02
C ILE A 163 6.26 -0.08 9.73
N ALA A 164 6.76 -1.27 9.41
CA ALA A 164 8.19 -1.50 9.18
C ALA A 164 8.73 -0.62 8.04
N TYR A 165 8.06 -0.58 6.90
CA TYR A 165 8.52 0.21 5.76
C TYR A 165 8.34 1.72 5.97
N THR A 166 7.29 2.14 6.68
CA THR A 166 7.11 3.56 7.05
C THR A 166 8.20 3.99 8.04
N ALA A 167 8.56 3.15 9.01
CA ALA A 167 9.65 3.43 9.95
C ALA A 167 11.01 3.49 9.25
N LEU A 168 11.29 2.58 8.30
CA LEU A 168 12.50 2.61 7.48
C LEU A 168 12.58 3.90 6.65
N ALA A 169 11.47 4.32 6.04
CA ALA A 169 11.39 5.56 5.27
C ALA A 169 11.59 6.79 6.15
N TRP A 170 11.02 6.79 7.37
CA TRP A 170 11.21 7.84 8.35
C TRP A 170 12.65 7.94 8.81
N TRP A 171 13.27 6.82 9.17
CA TRP A 171 14.69 6.79 9.55
C TRP A 171 15.58 7.30 8.41
N ARG A 172 15.29 6.88 7.19
CA ARG A 172 16.02 7.34 6.01
C ARG A 172 15.93 8.86 5.83
N LEU A 173 14.74 9.44 5.96
CA LEU A 173 14.52 10.88 5.88
C LEU A 173 15.29 11.65 6.97
N LEU A 174 15.29 11.13 8.20
CA LEU A 174 16.06 11.74 9.31
C LEU A 174 17.58 11.70 9.05
N ALA A 175 18.09 10.57 8.55
CA ALA A 175 19.51 10.44 8.19
C ALA A 175 19.90 11.44 7.09
N TYR A 176 19.08 11.57 6.05
CA TYR A 176 19.27 12.55 4.99
C TYR A 176 19.30 13.98 5.51
N ARG A 177 18.36 14.38 6.36
CA ARG A 177 18.32 15.73 6.94
C ARG A 177 19.54 16.05 7.77
N ARG A 178 20.03 15.11 8.58
CA ARG A 178 21.26 15.29 9.36
C ARG A 178 22.46 15.54 8.44
N SER A 179 22.58 14.75 7.38
CA SER A 179 23.69 14.90 6.44
C SER A 179 23.64 16.23 5.68
N ILE A 180 22.46 16.75 5.34
CA ILE A 180 22.34 18.02 4.61
C ILE A 180 22.53 19.22 5.52
N SER A 181 22.11 19.17 6.78
CA SER A 181 22.33 20.27 7.73
C SER A 181 23.81 20.64 7.87
N ASP A 182 24.67 19.65 7.67
CA ASP A 182 26.12 19.84 7.78
C ASP A 182 26.74 20.49 6.52
N TYR A 183 26.05 20.50 5.38
CA TYR A 183 26.57 20.95 4.08
C TYR A 183 25.84 22.11 3.43
N SER A 184 24.62 22.43 3.85
CA SER A 184 23.77 23.38 3.13
C SER A 184 23.37 24.59 3.97
N ALA A 185 23.77 25.78 3.50
CA ALA A 185 23.28 27.06 4.03
C ALA A 185 21.79 27.33 3.73
N ASN A 186 21.16 26.54 2.86
CA ASN A 186 19.76 26.69 2.44
C ASN A 186 18.93 25.45 2.84
N ALA A 187 18.86 25.22 4.16
CA ALA A 187 18.20 24.07 4.76
C ALA A 187 16.71 23.95 4.39
N ASP A 188 16.00 25.05 4.16
CA ASP A 188 14.56 25.04 3.91
C ASP A 188 14.15 24.39 2.58
N ARG A 189 14.91 24.60 1.51
CA ARG A 189 14.64 24.00 0.20
C ARG A 189 14.96 22.52 0.14
N THR A 190 15.91 22.06 0.95
CA THR A 190 16.39 20.67 0.95
C THR A 190 15.72 19.81 2.02
N SER A 191 14.91 20.43 2.90
CA SER A 191 14.30 19.75 4.07
C SER A 191 13.30 18.65 3.73
N LEU A 192 12.81 18.57 2.48
CA LEU A 192 11.77 17.63 2.05
C LEU A 192 10.59 17.58 3.04
N ALA A 193 10.09 18.76 3.47
CA ALA A 193 9.00 18.86 4.46
C ALA A 193 7.74 18.11 4.01
N TRP A 194 7.43 18.13 2.71
CA TRP A 194 6.31 17.40 2.14
C TRP A 194 6.43 15.87 2.31
N VAL A 195 7.66 15.33 2.32
CA VAL A 195 7.91 13.90 2.58
C VAL A 195 7.55 13.56 4.03
N THR A 196 7.78 14.48 4.98
CA THR A 196 7.32 14.29 6.37
C THR A 196 5.81 14.18 6.45
N LEU A 197 5.09 15.09 5.78
CA LEU A 197 3.63 15.02 5.71
C LEU A 197 3.17 13.71 5.08
N LEU A 198 3.80 13.28 4.01
CA LEU A 198 3.54 12.02 3.33
C LEU A 198 3.70 10.81 4.27
N LEU A 199 4.78 10.77 5.05
CA LEU A 199 5.03 9.71 6.03
C LEU A 199 4.06 9.76 7.22
N LEU A 200 3.67 10.94 7.68
CA LEU A 200 2.63 11.08 8.72
C LEU A 200 1.29 10.54 8.25
N ILE A 201 0.88 10.85 7.02
CA ILE A 201 -0.35 10.29 6.43
C ILE A 201 -0.21 8.76 6.31
N SER A 202 0.93 8.26 5.82
CA SER A 202 1.18 6.81 5.72
C SER A 202 1.09 6.12 7.08
N PHE A 203 1.61 6.73 8.14
CA PHE A 203 1.49 6.21 9.50
C PHE A 203 0.04 6.21 9.99
N SER A 204 -0.74 7.24 9.65
CA SER A 204 -2.17 7.34 10.00
C SER A 204 -3.05 6.29 9.29
N LEU A 205 -2.54 5.62 8.25
CA LEU A 205 -3.22 4.50 7.57
C LEU A 205 -3.04 3.15 8.30
N VAL A 206 -2.13 3.08 9.28
CA VAL A 206 -1.83 1.84 10.04
C VAL A 206 -2.97 1.44 10.98
N PRO A 207 -3.51 2.34 11.86
CA PRO A 207 -4.54 1.99 12.82
C PRO A 207 -5.78 1.32 12.20
N PRO A 208 -6.35 1.79 11.09
CA PRO A 208 -7.47 1.10 10.43
C PRO A 208 -7.17 -0.33 10.02
N SER A 209 -5.94 -0.60 9.58
CA SER A 209 -5.51 -1.96 9.21
C SER A 209 -5.42 -2.87 10.44
N LEU A 210 -4.93 -2.36 11.57
CA LEU A 210 -4.88 -3.09 12.84
C LEU A 210 -6.27 -3.29 13.44
N LEU A 211 -7.12 -2.28 13.41
CA LEU A 211 -8.51 -2.38 13.86
C LEU A 211 -9.27 -3.46 13.08
N SER A 212 -8.97 -3.61 11.77
CA SER A 212 -9.58 -4.67 10.97
C SER A 212 -9.13 -6.09 11.34
N ALA A 213 -8.04 -6.24 12.09
CA ALA A 213 -7.60 -7.51 12.63
C ALA A 213 -8.27 -7.83 13.99
N ILE A 214 -8.66 -6.79 14.75
CA ILE A 214 -9.28 -6.91 16.07
C ILE A 214 -10.81 -7.02 15.95
N PHE A 215 -11.41 -6.17 15.13
CA PHE A 215 -12.85 -6.15 14.92
C PHE A 215 -13.26 -7.06 13.77
N SER A 216 -14.44 -7.67 13.88
CA SER A 216 -15.02 -8.45 12.79
C SER A 216 -15.09 -7.64 11.50
N LYS A 217 -14.64 -8.22 10.40
CA LYS A 217 -14.71 -7.59 9.06
C LYS A 217 -16.13 -7.19 8.67
N LYS A 218 -17.15 -7.92 9.18
CA LYS A 218 -18.57 -7.59 9.00
C LYS A 218 -18.87 -6.19 9.57
N ILE A 219 -18.39 -5.90 10.80
CA ILE A 219 -18.59 -4.61 11.47
C ILE A 219 -17.86 -3.49 10.73
N LEU A 220 -16.62 -3.72 10.31
CA LEU A 220 -15.82 -2.72 9.59
C LEU A 220 -16.39 -2.36 8.23
N ILE A 221 -16.79 -3.34 7.44
CA ILE A 221 -17.45 -3.10 6.15
C ILE A 221 -18.81 -2.43 6.36
N ALA A 222 -19.52 -2.81 7.44
CA ALA A 222 -20.79 -2.22 7.79
C ALA A 222 -20.65 -0.79 8.36
N SER A 223 -19.49 -0.36 8.82
CA SER A 223 -19.24 0.96 9.36
C SER A 223 -18.65 1.90 8.29
N LEU A 224 -18.88 3.22 8.44
CA LEU A 224 -18.24 4.23 7.59
C LEU A 224 -16.77 4.50 8.00
N LEU A 225 -16.23 3.78 8.99
CA LEU A 225 -14.85 3.94 9.47
C LEU A 225 -13.81 3.71 8.37
N LEU A 226 -14.13 2.88 7.37
CA LEU A 226 -13.25 2.66 6.22
C LEU A 226 -13.11 3.89 5.30
N LEU A 227 -14.00 4.87 5.36
CA LEU A 227 -13.88 6.10 4.57
C LEU A 227 -12.68 6.95 5.00
N ILE A 228 -12.34 6.95 6.30
CA ILE A 228 -11.23 7.74 6.82
C ILE A 228 -9.90 7.36 6.15
N PRO A 229 -9.45 6.09 6.16
CA PRO A 229 -8.21 5.71 5.48
C PRO A 229 -8.27 5.92 3.95
N GLN A 230 -9.43 5.82 3.33
CA GLN A 230 -9.60 6.07 1.91
C GLN A 230 -9.37 7.55 1.58
N LEU A 231 -9.94 8.47 2.35
CA LEU A 231 -9.72 9.91 2.20
C LEU A 231 -8.28 10.31 2.50
N LEU A 232 -7.66 9.74 3.54
CA LEU A 232 -6.24 9.96 3.85
C LEU A 232 -5.34 9.51 2.70
N LEU A 233 -5.66 8.40 2.05
CA LEU A 233 -4.90 7.92 0.90
C LEU A 233 -5.05 8.85 -0.31
N VAL A 234 -6.25 9.36 -0.58
CA VAL A 234 -6.46 10.37 -1.62
C VAL A 234 -5.65 11.64 -1.33
N ALA A 235 -5.64 12.11 -0.07
CA ALA A 235 -4.80 13.23 0.35
C ALA A 235 -3.30 12.93 0.15
N GLN A 236 -2.84 11.72 0.46
CA GLN A 236 -1.47 11.28 0.20
C GLN A 236 -1.13 11.36 -1.29
N HIS A 237 -2.01 10.89 -2.17
CA HIS A 237 -1.83 10.98 -3.62
C HIS A 237 -1.72 12.44 -4.08
N ALA A 238 -2.59 13.33 -3.57
CA ALA A 238 -2.54 14.75 -3.89
C ALA A 238 -1.23 15.40 -3.45
N VAL A 239 -0.73 15.10 -2.25
CA VAL A 239 0.57 15.61 -1.76
C VAL A 239 1.71 15.18 -2.67
N VAL A 240 1.74 13.92 -3.10
CA VAL A 240 2.79 13.42 -4.01
C VAL A 240 2.70 14.11 -5.37
N CYS A 241 1.50 14.17 -5.97
CA CYS A 241 1.33 14.77 -7.30
C CYS A 241 1.62 16.27 -7.33
N TYR A 242 1.35 16.99 -6.23
CA TYR A 242 1.64 18.43 -6.14
C TYR A 242 3.15 18.73 -6.06
N ASN A 243 3.94 17.84 -5.46
CA ASN A 243 5.36 18.07 -5.18
C ASN A 243 6.32 17.43 -6.19
N MET A 244 5.81 16.70 -7.18
CA MET A 244 6.60 16.02 -8.21
C MET A 244 6.36 16.60 -9.60
#